data_54e083e3db40c1f56f2d7d816818ad6c
#
_entry.id   54e083e3db40c1f56f2d7d816818ad6c
#
_cell.length_a   1.000
_cell.length_b   1.000
_cell.length_c   1.000
_cell.angle_alpha   90.00
_cell.angle_beta   90.00
_cell.angle_gamma   90.00
#
_symmetry.space_group_name_H-M   'P 1'
#
loop_
_entity.id
_entity.type
_entity.pdbx_description
1 polymer ?
#
loop_
_entity_poly.entity_id
_entity_poly.type
_entity_poly.pdbx_seq_one_letter_code
_entity_poly.pdbx_strand_id
1 'polypeptide(L)'
;MTTQEMKNEMHECLTNNILHFWLERMIDCERGGFYGRIDGNDHIVADAEKGAILNARILWAFAAAYRVLGDHRYLDAALRAKEYILNHFVDKEYGGVYWSLNADGTPKDTKKQSYAIGFTIYGMSELARATGDKEALSCALSLYNSIEEHAFDAKNNGYIEALTRDWQPIADMRLSDKDENGSRTMNTHLHIIEPYTNLYRVAPSPELKERLVNLLHIFTDRLLNKQTNHLDLFFNDEWQGRRNIQSFGHDIEASWLLHETALVLADKDVLEWIEPVVKNVAVAADEGLLDDGSMIYERWTDTGKTDRSLQWWVQCENIIGHVNLWQHFGKEACLSIAARCWNYTKTRLVDQKNGEWFWSINEDGSVNHSDDKAGFWKCPYHNTRMCLEIMERM
;
A
#
# COMPACT_ATOMS: atom_id res chain seq x y z
N MET A 1 15.09 -23.21 -2.05
CA MET A 1 13.73 -23.06 -2.63
C MET A 1 13.89 -22.66 -4.08
N THR A 2 13.27 -23.37 -5.00
CA THR A 2 13.22 -23.02 -6.42
C THR A 2 12.12 -21.95 -6.65
N THR A 3 12.17 -21.25 -7.78
CA THR A 3 11.12 -20.29 -8.16
C THR A 3 9.74 -20.96 -8.24
N GLN A 4 9.66 -22.19 -8.78
CA GLN A 4 8.40 -22.94 -8.86
C GLN A 4 7.85 -23.34 -7.48
N GLU A 5 8.71 -23.72 -6.54
CA GLU A 5 8.30 -24.02 -5.16
C GLU A 5 7.75 -22.74 -4.50
N MET A 6 8.44 -21.61 -4.66
CA MET A 6 8.01 -20.33 -4.11
C MET A 6 6.66 -19.90 -4.70
N LYS A 7 6.48 -20.01 -6.00
CA LYS A 7 5.20 -19.71 -6.68
C LYS A 7 4.05 -20.57 -6.14
N ASN A 8 4.27 -21.87 -5.95
CA ASN A 8 3.26 -22.76 -5.43
C ASN A 8 2.88 -22.43 -3.97
N GLU A 9 3.87 -22.13 -3.13
CA GLU A 9 3.63 -21.72 -1.74
C GLU A 9 2.89 -20.37 -1.67
N MET A 10 3.18 -19.41 -2.58
CA MET A 10 2.44 -18.14 -2.67
C MET A 10 0.99 -18.38 -3.04
N HIS A 11 0.72 -19.24 -4.03
CA HIS A 11 -0.64 -19.58 -4.40
C HIS A 11 -1.41 -20.21 -3.24
N GLU A 12 -0.80 -21.16 -2.52
CA GLU A 12 -1.41 -21.83 -1.37
C GLU A 12 -1.69 -20.84 -0.22
N CYS A 13 -0.70 -20.01 0.14
CA CYS A 13 -0.87 -19.00 1.17
C CYS A 13 -1.97 -17.98 0.81
N LEU A 14 -2.00 -17.52 -0.44
CA LEU A 14 -3.01 -16.59 -0.93
C LEU A 14 -4.41 -17.17 -0.81
N THR A 15 -4.63 -18.38 -1.36
CA THR A 15 -5.97 -18.94 -1.49
C THR A 15 -6.50 -19.56 -0.20
N ASN A 16 -5.66 -20.27 0.56
CA ASN A 16 -6.08 -21.05 1.72
C ASN A 16 -5.92 -20.32 3.06
N ASN A 17 -5.10 -19.27 3.10
CA ASN A 17 -4.87 -18.50 4.33
C ASN A 17 -5.44 -17.08 4.22
N ILE A 18 -4.95 -16.25 3.29
CA ILE A 18 -5.31 -14.84 3.21
C ILE A 18 -6.76 -14.67 2.72
N LEU A 19 -7.04 -14.98 1.45
CA LEU A 19 -8.34 -14.70 0.83
C LEU A 19 -9.47 -15.51 1.50
N HIS A 20 -9.19 -16.74 1.94
CA HIS A 20 -10.13 -17.54 2.69
C HIS A 20 -10.57 -16.82 3.99
N PHE A 21 -9.61 -16.32 4.79
CA PHE A 21 -9.92 -15.57 6.01
C PHE A 21 -10.81 -14.37 5.73
N TRP A 22 -10.51 -13.58 4.70
CA TRP A 22 -11.27 -12.38 4.38
C TRP A 22 -12.67 -12.67 3.87
N LEU A 23 -12.87 -13.75 3.12
CA LEU A 23 -14.19 -14.20 2.66
C LEU A 23 -15.05 -14.74 3.81
N GLU A 24 -14.46 -15.53 4.72
CA GLU A 24 -15.23 -16.22 5.77
C GLU A 24 -15.49 -15.36 7.00
N ARG A 25 -14.61 -14.39 7.31
CA ARG A 25 -14.62 -13.70 8.60
C ARG A 25 -14.89 -12.21 8.52
N MET A 26 -14.59 -11.56 7.39
CA MET A 26 -14.68 -10.11 7.29
C MET A 26 -15.95 -9.59 6.60
N ILE A 27 -16.73 -10.43 5.94
CA ILE A 27 -17.99 -10.02 5.33
C ILE A 27 -19.02 -9.67 6.42
N ASP A 28 -19.50 -8.42 6.43
CA ASP A 28 -20.56 -7.95 7.32
C ASP A 28 -21.92 -8.15 6.64
N CYS A 29 -22.60 -9.24 7.01
CA CYS A 29 -23.90 -9.57 6.44
C CYS A 29 -25.05 -8.73 7.02
N GLU A 30 -24.85 -8.08 8.18
CA GLU A 30 -25.89 -7.31 8.86
C GLU A 30 -25.95 -5.85 8.40
N ARG A 31 -24.74 -5.24 8.25
CA ARG A 31 -24.60 -3.79 7.96
C ARG A 31 -24.02 -3.51 6.57
N GLY A 32 -23.72 -4.56 5.80
CA GLY A 32 -23.15 -4.45 4.47
C GLY A 32 -21.63 -4.19 4.45
N GLY A 33 -21.00 -4.37 3.29
CA GLY A 33 -19.56 -4.26 3.14
C GLY A 33 -18.81 -5.30 3.98
N PHE A 34 -17.83 -4.84 4.72
CA PHE A 34 -16.94 -5.67 5.55
C PHE A 34 -16.88 -5.11 6.97
N TYR A 35 -16.59 -5.97 7.96
CA TYR A 35 -16.33 -5.52 9.32
C TYR A 35 -15.12 -4.56 9.35
N GLY A 36 -15.16 -3.60 10.28
CA GLY A 36 -14.06 -2.64 10.44
C GLY A 36 -12.85 -3.22 11.16
N ARG A 37 -13.03 -4.30 11.96
CA ARG A 37 -11.96 -4.78 12.84
C ARG A 37 -12.15 -6.22 13.32
N ILE A 38 -11.05 -6.97 13.32
CA ILE A 38 -10.82 -8.16 14.14
C ILE A 38 -9.59 -7.88 15.00
N ASP A 39 -9.70 -8.00 16.32
CA ASP A 39 -8.62 -7.72 17.24
C ASP A 39 -7.48 -8.76 17.17
N GLY A 40 -6.38 -8.51 17.87
CA GLY A 40 -5.22 -9.40 17.91
C GLY A 40 -5.46 -10.76 18.59
N ASN A 41 -6.64 -10.95 19.19
CA ASN A 41 -7.10 -12.20 19.79
C ASN A 41 -8.18 -12.89 18.94
N ASP A 42 -8.30 -12.51 17.68
CA ASP A 42 -9.26 -13.07 16.71
C ASP A 42 -10.76 -12.82 17.01
N HIS A 43 -11.11 -11.79 17.77
CA HIS A 43 -12.51 -11.41 18.02
C HIS A 43 -12.96 -10.33 17.03
N ILE A 44 -14.13 -10.55 16.41
CA ILE A 44 -14.79 -9.53 15.58
C ILE A 44 -15.29 -8.41 16.49
N VAL A 45 -14.87 -7.18 16.21
CA VAL A 45 -15.36 -5.96 16.87
C VAL A 45 -16.46 -5.36 15.99
N ALA A 46 -17.69 -5.82 16.17
CA ALA A 46 -18.81 -5.52 15.26
C ALA A 46 -19.12 -4.02 15.12
N ASP A 47 -18.91 -3.24 16.20
CA ASP A 47 -19.19 -1.79 16.21
C ASP A 47 -17.95 -0.94 15.84
N ALA A 48 -16.86 -1.56 15.38
CA ALA A 48 -15.68 -0.83 14.94
C ALA A 48 -15.99 0.03 13.72
N GLU A 49 -15.34 1.19 13.64
CA GLU A 49 -15.39 2.05 12.45
C GLU A 49 -14.83 1.34 11.22
N LYS A 50 -15.37 1.71 10.06
CA LYS A 50 -14.95 1.19 8.76
C LYS A 50 -14.07 2.24 8.08
N GLY A 51 -12.79 1.92 7.86
CA GLY A 51 -11.83 2.83 7.21
C GLY A 51 -11.96 2.81 5.69
N ALA A 52 -11.77 3.96 5.05
CA ALA A 52 -11.72 4.04 3.59
C ALA A 52 -10.56 3.21 3.03
N ILE A 53 -9.40 3.27 3.68
CA ILE A 53 -8.22 2.50 3.29
C ILE A 53 -8.51 1.00 3.31
N LEU A 54 -9.12 0.51 4.40
CA LEU A 54 -9.48 -0.91 4.53
C LEU A 54 -10.36 -1.37 3.36
N ASN A 55 -11.43 -0.63 3.07
CA ASN A 55 -12.38 -1.01 2.01
C ASN A 55 -11.78 -0.91 0.61
N ALA A 56 -10.97 0.13 0.35
CA ALA A 56 -10.27 0.29 -0.92
C ALA A 56 -9.24 -0.82 -1.17
N ARG A 57 -8.49 -1.22 -0.13
CA ARG A 57 -7.51 -2.30 -0.19
C ARG A 57 -8.15 -3.68 -0.31
N ILE A 58 -9.32 -3.89 0.31
CA ILE A 58 -10.13 -5.10 0.08
C ILE A 58 -10.57 -5.17 -1.40
N LEU A 59 -11.10 -4.07 -1.94
CA LEU A 59 -11.48 -3.99 -3.35
C LEU A 59 -10.31 -4.35 -4.25
N TRP A 60 -9.14 -3.73 -4.02
CA TRP A 60 -7.95 -4.00 -4.81
C TRP A 60 -7.53 -5.48 -4.74
N ALA A 61 -7.43 -6.04 -3.52
CA ALA A 61 -6.97 -7.40 -3.32
C ALA A 61 -7.85 -8.44 -4.01
N PHE A 62 -9.16 -8.32 -3.90
CA PHE A 62 -10.10 -9.24 -4.53
C PHE A 62 -10.21 -9.03 -6.04
N ALA A 63 -10.14 -7.80 -6.54
CA ALA A 63 -10.11 -7.52 -7.98
C ALA A 63 -8.83 -8.08 -8.63
N ALA A 64 -7.66 -7.90 -8.01
CA ALA A 64 -6.41 -8.45 -8.48
C ALA A 64 -6.37 -9.99 -8.40
N ALA A 65 -6.90 -10.57 -7.31
CA ALA A 65 -7.03 -12.02 -7.19
C ALA A 65 -7.94 -12.61 -8.28
N TYR A 66 -9.07 -11.96 -8.57
CA TYR A 66 -9.93 -12.39 -9.69
C TYR A 66 -9.21 -12.28 -11.03
N ARG A 67 -8.49 -11.20 -11.29
CA ARG A 67 -7.72 -11.01 -12.53
C ARG A 67 -6.72 -12.13 -12.77
N VAL A 68 -6.03 -12.58 -11.71
CA VAL A 68 -4.94 -13.58 -11.82
C VAL A 68 -5.46 -15.01 -11.73
N LEU A 69 -6.43 -15.28 -10.86
CA LEU A 69 -6.88 -16.64 -10.54
C LEU A 69 -8.18 -17.03 -11.26
N GLY A 70 -8.99 -16.07 -11.71
CA GLY A 70 -10.25 -16.30 -12.42
C GLY A 70 -11.41 -16.84 -11.56
N ASP A 71 -11.28 -16.89 -10.24
CA ASP A 71 -12.32 -17.40 -9.33
C ASP A 71 -13.36 -16.32 -9.06
N HIS A 72 -14.62 -16.59 -9.45
CA HIS A 72 -15.73 -15.65 -9.31
C HIS A 72 -16.07 -15.27 -7.87
N ARG A 73 -15.70 -16.07 -6.85
CA ARG A 73 -15.87 -15.69 -5.45
C ARG A 73 -15.11 -14.41 -5.12
N TYR A 74 -13.94 -14.20 -5.73
CA TYR A 74 -13.16 -12.98 -5.57
C TYR A 74 -13.80 -11.80 -6.30
N LEU A 75 -14.39 -12.03 -7.47
CA LEU A 75 -15.16 -10.99 -8.17
C LEU A 75 -16.36 -10.54 -7.32
N ASP A 76 -17.12 -11.47 -6.74
CA ASP A 76 -18.27 -11.15 -5.90
C ASP A 76 -17.87 -10.30 -4.69
N ALA A 77 -16.75 -10.63 -4.05
CA ALA A 77 -16.19 -9.85 -2.94
C ALA A 77 -15.71 -8.45 -3.39
N ALA A 78 -15.07 -8.35 -4.55
CA ALA A 78 -14.66 -7.08 -5.14
C ALA A 78 -15.85 -6.19 -5.47
N LEU A 79 -16.89 -6.74 -6.08
CA LEU A 79 -18.13 -6.00 -6.39
C LEU A 79 -18.84 -5.54 -5.11
N ARG A 80 -18.87 -6.38 -4.07
CA ARG A 80 -19.39 -6.00 -2.74
C ARG A 80 -18.65 -4.79 -2.16
N ALA A 81 -17.30 -4.80 -2.23
CA ALA A 81 -16.48 -3.68 -1.77
C ALA A 81 -16.73 -2.42 -2.61
N LYS A 82 -16.77 -2.54 -3.95
CA LYS A 82 -17.09 -1.43 -4.86
C LYS A 82 -18.41 -0.80 -4.52
N GLU A 83 -19.48 -1.58 -4.44
CA GLU A 83 -20.82 -1.09 -4.12
C GLU A 83 -20.86 -0.36 -2.78
N TYR A 84 -20.20 -0.90 -1.77
CA TYR A 84 -20.13 -0.26 -0.45
C TYR A 84 -19.36 1.06 -0.50
N ILE A 85 -18.25 1.12 -1.23
CA ILE A 85 -17.49 2.37 -1.43
C ILE A 85 -18.34 3.42 -2.13
N LEU A 86 -18.99 3.07 -3.23
CA LEU A 86 -19.81 3.99 -4.02
C LEU A 86 -21.02 4.54 -3.23
N ASN A 87 -21.62 3.72 -2.38
CA ASN A 87 -22.83 4.08 -1.64
C ASN A 87 -22.56 4.83 -0.33
N HIS A 88 -21.41 4.58 0.34
CA HIS A 88 -21.16 5.06 1.68
C HIS A 88 -19.92 5.94 1.82
N PHE A 89 -18.83 5.64 1.11
CA PHE A 89 -17.58 6.41 1.24
C PHE A 89 -17.48 7.61 0.28
N VAL A 90 -18.00 7.47 -0.95
CA VAL A 90 -17.94 8.58 -1.92
C VAL A 90 -18.83 9.74 -1.47
N ASP A 91 -18.23 10.90 -1.26
CA ASP A 91 -18.96 12.13 -0.92
C ASP A 91 -19.66 12.69 -2.16
N LYS A 92 -20.98 12.56 -2.20
CA LYS A 92 -21.81 12.99 -3.34
C LYS A 92 -21.92 14.51 -3.48
N GLU A 93 -21.60 15.26 -2.41
CA GLU A 93 -21.73 16.71 -2.37
C GLU A 93 -20.42 17.41 -2.79
N TYR A 94 -19.28 17.00 -2.20
CA TYR A 94 -17.99 17.63 -2.42
C TYR A 94 -17.00 16.79 -3.23
N GLY A 95 -17.36 15.55 -3.59
CA GLY A 95 -16.40 14.63 -4.23
C GLY A 95 -15.38 14.05 -3.25
N GLY A 96 -14.46 13.23 -3.76
CA GLY A 96 -13.52 12.46 -2.92
C GLY A 96 -14.21 11.38 -2.10
N VAL A 97 -13.53 10.88 -1.06
CA VAL A 97 -14.08 9.90 -0.12
C VAL A 97 -13.94 10.39 1.31
N TYR A 98 -14.83 9.95 2.20
CA TYR A 98 -14.70 10.12 3.65
C TYR A 98 -13.53 9.26 4.16
N TRP A 99 -12.86 9.74 5.23
CA TRP A 99 -11.79 8.99 5.88
C TRP A 99 -12.31 7.73 6.57
N SER A 100 -13.41 7.85 7.34
CA SER A 100 -14.01 6.71 7.99
C SER A 100 -15.53 6.85 8.15
N LEU A 101 -16.19 5.70 8.34
CA LEU A 101 -17.61 5.57 8.61
C LEU A 101 -17.82 4.89 9.97
N ASN A 102 -18.95 5.14 10.58
CA ASN A 102 -19.46 4.30 11.66
C ASN A 102 -19.75 2.87 11.14
N ALA A 103 -19.88 1.92 12.03
CA ALA A 103 -20.16 0.52 11.66
C ALA A 103 -21.44 0.36 10.80
N ASP A 104 -22.44 1.25 10.97
CA ASP A 104 -23.69 1.26 10.21
C ASP A 104 -23.58 1.91 8.82
N GLY A 105 -22.39 2.40 8.44
CA GLY A 105 -22.14 3.03 7.15
C GLY A 105 -22.42 4.54 7.10
N THR A 106 -22.78 5.18 8.20
CA THR A 106 -22.91 6.64 8.28
C THR A 106 -21.52 7.31 8.38
N PRO A 107 -21.30 8.49 7.77
CA PRO A 107 -20.01 9.19 7.85
C PRO A 107 -19.62 9.49 9.32
N LYS A 108 -18.34 9.19 9.65
CA LYS A 108 -17.75 9.45 10.97
C LYS A 108 -16.69 10.56 10.89
N ASP A 109 -15.59 10.31 10.22
CA ASP A 109 -14.58 11.33 9.91
C ASP A 109 -14.65 11.63 8.41
N THR A 110 -14.97 12.87 8.08
CA THR A 110 -15.27 13.30 6.70
C THR A 110 -14.12 14.00 6.04
N LYS A 111 -12.94 14.13 6.70
CA LYS A 111 -11.75 14.74 6.11
C LYS A 111 -11.34 14.05 4.80
N LYS A 112 -10.73 14.79 3.91
CA LYS A 112 -10.21 14.28 2.63
C LYS A 112 -8.72 13.98 2.81
N GLN A 113 -8.41 12.71 3.04
CA GLN A 113 -7.02 12.23 3.05
C GLN A 113 -6.63 11.83 1.63
N SER A 114 -5.60 12.46 1.06
CA SER A 114 -5.08 12.13 -0.29
C SER A 114 -4.69 10.66 -0.40
N TYR A 115 -4.13 10.09 0.66
CA TYR A 115 -3.81 8.69 0.80
C TYR A 115 -5.03 7.76 0.58
N ALA A 116 -6.15 8.03 1.26
CA ALA A 116 -7.36 7.21 1.14
C ALA A 116 -8.02 7.34 -0.25
N ILE A 117 -8.01 8.54 -0.82
CA ILE A 117 -8.50 8.77 -2.17
C ILE A 117 -7.62 8.00 -3.18
N GLY A 118 -6.29 8.04 -3.01
CA GLY A 118 -5.33 7.28 -3.82
C GLY A 118 -5.63 5.77 -3.80
N PHE A 119 -5.81 5.17 -2.62
CA PHE A 119 -6.17 3.75 -2.54
C PHE A 119 -7.53 3.43 -3.15
N THR A 120 -8.49 4.36 -3.07
CA THR A 120 -9.78 4.16 -3.73
C THR A 120 -9.63 4.17 -5.26
N ILE A 121 -8.80 5.07 -5.81
CA ILE A 121 -8.42 5.03 -7.23
C ILE A 121 -7.78 3.69 -7.57
N TYR A 122 -6.88 3.17 -6.73
CA TYR A 122 -6.18 1.92 -6.95
C TYR A 122 -7.13 0.73 -7.04
N GLY A 123 -8.03 0.58 -6.06
CA GLY A 123 -9.02 -0.49 -6.06
C GLY A 123 -9.99 -0.41 -7.24
N MET A 124 -10.49 0.79 -7.55
CA MET A 124 -11.42 1.01 -8.67
C MET A 124 -10.74 0.77 -10.03
N SER A 125 -9.52 1.23 -10.22
CA SER A 125 -8.76 0.99 -11.45
C SER A 125 -8.37 -0.48 -11.62
N GLU A 126 -8.07 -1.22 -10.55
CA GLU A 126 -7.81 -2.65 -10.63
C GLU A 126 -9.07 -3.45 -10.99
N LEU A 127 -10.23 -3.10 -10.43
CA LEU A 127 -11.49 -3.73 -10.83
C LEU A 127 -11.80 -3.44 -12.31
N ALA A 128 -11.60 -2.21 -12.76
CA ALA A 128 -11.76 -1.87 -14.18
C ALA A 128 -10.79 -2.66 -15.07
N ARG A 129 -9.54 -2.86 -14.63
CA ARG A 129 -8.52 -3.68 -15.29
C ARG A 129 -8.93 -5.15 -15.40
N ALA A 130 -9.50 -5.69 -14.33
CA ALA A 130 -9.89 -7.09 -14.23
C ALA A 130 -11.16 -7.44 -15.04
N THR A 131 -12.09 -6.47 -15.19
CA THR A 131 -13.46 -6.74 -15.67
C THR A 131 -13.92 -5.85 -16.82
N GLY A 132 -13.27 -4.71 -17.06
CA GLY A 132 -13.78 -3.67 -17.96
C GLY A 132 -14.91 -2.84 -17.35
N ASP A 133 -15.10 -2.84 -16.03
CA ASP A 133 -16.17 -2.12 -15.31
C ASP A 133 -16.03 -0.60 -15.53
N LYS A 134 -16.97 -0.03 -16.29
CA LYS A 134 -16.95 1.40 -16.66
C LYS A 134 -17.33 2.31 -15.51
N GLU A 135 -18.13 1.85 -14.56
CA GLU A 135 -18.51 2.64 -13.38
C GLU A 135 -17.33 2.76 -12.41
N ALA A 136 -16.59 1.66 -12.19
CA ALA A 136 -15.35 1.69 -11.42
C ALA A 136 -14.30 2.62 -12.06
N LEU A 137 -14.12 2.55 -13.40
CA LEU A 137 -13.21 3.44 -14.11
C LEU A 137 -13.64 4.91 -13.99
N SER A 138 -14.94 5.21 -14.17
CA SER A 138 -15.48 6.56 -14.03
C SER A 138 -15.25 7.12 -12.60
N CYS A 139 -15.45 6.29 -11.58
CA CYS A 139 -15.15 6.66 -10.19
C CYS A 139 -13.66 6.96 -10.00
N ALA A 140 -12.76 6.08 -10.49
CA ALA A 140 -11.31 6.28 -10.39
C ALA A 140 -10.88 7.60 -11.05
N LEU A 141 -11.37 7.91 -12.24
CA LEU A 141 -11.08 9.16 -12.95
C LEU A 141 -11.62 10.40 -12.22
N SER A 142 -12.83 10.30 -11.65
CA SER A 142 -13.40 11.41 -10.84
C SER A 142 -12.56 11.68 -9.59
N LEU A 143 -12.09 10.64 -8.91
CA LEU A 143 -11.22 10.76 -7.73
C LEU A 143 -9.82 11.28 -8.10
N TYR A 144 -9.27 10.85 -9.22
CA TYR A 144 -8.04 11.42 -9.78
C TYR A 144 -8.17 12.94 -9.99
N ASN A 145 -9.24 13.36 -10.66
CA ASN A 145 -9.50 14.79 -10.88
C ASN A 145 -9.64 15.56 -9.55
N SER A 146 -10.27 14.97 -8.52
CA SER A 146 -10.39 15.60 -7.20
C SER A 146 -9.02 15.79 -6.52
N ILE A 147 -8.10 14.85 -6.62
CA ILE A 147 -6.72 15.01 -6.11
C ILE A 147 -5.99 16.12 -6.87
N GLU A 148 -6.06 16.11 -8.20
CA GLU A 148 -5.37 17.11 -9.03
C GLU A 148 -5.91 18.52 -8.85
N GLU A 149 -7.21 18.67 -8.64
CA GLU A 149 -7.86 19.97 -8.45
C GLU A 149 -7.61 20.55 -7.06
N HIS A 150 -7.64 19.71 -6.00
CA HIS A 150 -7.70 20.20 -4.63
C HIS A 150 -6.44 19.92 -3.80
N ALA A 151 -5.76 18.81 -4.05
CA ALA A 151 -4.62 18.40 -3.24
C ALA A 151 -3.26 18.66 -3.90
N PHE A 152 -3.19 18.82 -5.23
CA PHE A 152 -1.95 19.18 -5.90
C PHE A 152 -1.62 20.66 -5.71
N ASP A 153 -0.54 20.95 -5.00
CA ASP A 153 0.03 22.30 -4.82
C ASP A 153 1.02 22.61 -5.94
N ALA A 154 0.55 23.30 -6.96
CA ALA A 154 1.38 23.69 -8.11
C ALA A 154 2.50 24.68 -7.75
N LYS A 155 2.36 25.45 -6.66
CA LYS A 155 3.38 26.43 -6.24
C LYS A 155 4.64 25.74 -5.72
N ASN A 156 4.46 24.73 -4.88
CA ASN A 156 5.56 24.04 -4.23
C ASN A 156 5.82 22.63 -4.84
N ASN A 157 5.04 22.26 -5.85
CA ASN A 157 5.12 20.99 -6.56
C ASN A 157 5.05 19.77 -5.63
N GLY A 158 3.84 19.47 -5.13
CA GLY A 158 3.61 18.31 -4.26
C GLY A 158 2.15 18.17 -3.89
N TYR A 159 1.82 17.10 -3.20
CA TYR A 159 0.45 16.78 -2.80
C TYR A 159 0.26 17.03 -1.31
N ILE A 160 -0.85 17.71 -0.98
CA ILE A 160 -1.26 18.00 0.39
C ILE A 160 -1.80 16.71 1.02
N GLU A 161 -1.40 16.46 2.27
CA GLU A 161 -1.73 15.25 3.01
C GLU A 161 -3.24 15.11 3.27
N ALA A 162 -3.86 16.16 3.80
CA ALA A 162 -5.28 16.16 4.13
C ALA A 162 -5.92 17.56 4.04
N LEU A 163 -7.23 17.56 3.78
CA LEU A 163 -8.09 18.73 3.71
C LEU A 163 -9.40 18.48 4.48
N THR A 164 -10.17 19.53 4.78
CA THR A 164 -11.52 19.38 5.30
C THR A 164 -12.46 18.71 4.28
N ARG A 165 -13.67 18.35 4.68
CA ARG A 165 -14.67 17.75 3.79
C ARG A 165 -14.92 18.58 2.52
N ASP A 166 -14.93 19.90 2.66
CA ASP A 166 -15.14 20.90 1.60
C ASP A 166 -13.82 21.45 1.00
N TRP A 167 -12.74 20.68 1.14
CA TRP A 167 -11.43 20.93 0.56
C TRP A 167 -10.70 22.18 1.09
N GLN A 168 -11.02 22.64 2.32
CA GLN A 168 -10.30 23.72 2.95
C GLN A 168 -9.09 23.19 3.75
N PRO A 169 -8.09 24.04 4.07
CA PRO A 169 -6.97 23.64 4.92
C PRO A 169 -7.42 23.09 6.28
N ILE A 170 -6.75 22.05 6.77
CA ILE A 170 -6.98 21.43 8.07
C ILE A 170 -5.71 21.47 8.92
N ALA A 171 -5.84 21.65 10.23
CA ALA A 171 -4.69 21.79 11.12
C ALA A 171 -3.97 20.45 11.40
N ASP A 172 -4.72 19.37 11.59
CA ASP A 172 -4.19 18.03 11.80
C ASP A 172 -4.34 17.20 10.52
N MET A 173 -3.23 17.01 9.81
CA MET A 173 -3.17 16.28 8.54
C MET A 173 -2.70 14.84 8.71
N ARG A 174 -2.36 14.40 9.94
CA ARG A 174 -1.77 13.08 10.20
C ARG A 174 -2.67 11.94 9.72
N LEU A 175 -2.04 10.90 9.21
CA LEU A 175 -2.70 9.62 8.92
C LEU A 175 -3.03 8.88 10.22
N SER A 176 -2.12 8.94 11.21
CA SER A 176 -2.28 8.31 12.51
C SER A 176 -1.67 9.18 13.63
N ASP A 177 -2.02 8.88 14.89
CA ASP A 177 -1.45 9.58 16.05
C ASP A 177 0.06 9.33 16.25
N LYS A 178 0.63 8.34 15.57
CA LYS A 178 2.07 8.03 15.60
C LYS A 178 2.89 8.91 14.63
N ASP A 179 2.23 9.53 13.65
CA ASP A 179 2.88 10.31 12.61
C ASP A 179 3.23 11.72 13.07
N GLU A 180 4.27 12.28 12.45
CA GLU A 180 4.55 13.72 12.53
C GLU A 180 3.51 14.48 11.69
N ASN A 181 3.02 15.62 12.20
CA ASN A 181 2.06 16.44 11.47
C ASN A 181 2.77 17.23 10.37
N GLY A 182 3.06 16.59 9.25
CA GLY A 182 3.60 17.18 8.03
C GLY A 182 2.50 17.45 7.01
N SER A 183 2.62 18.54 6.26
CA SER A 183 1.68 18.84 5.17
C SER A 183 1.97 18.00 3.92
N ARG A 184 3.16 17.39 3.84
CA ARG A 184 3.59 16.44 2.81
C ARG A 184 4.33 15.29 3.44
N THR A 185 4.02 14.09 2.99
CA THR A 185 4.72 12.87 3.43
C THR A 185 5.17 12.05 2.23
N MET A 186 6.28 11.33 2.40
CA MET A 186 6.73 10.36 1.43
C MET A 186 5.67 9.28 1.22
N ASN A 187 5.05 8.81 2.30
CA ASN A 187 4.05 7.75 2.29
C ASN A 187 2.84 8.11 1.40
N THR A 188 2.30 9.32 1.53
CA THR A 188 1.19 9.77 0.67
C THR A 188 1.61 9.91 -0.79
N HIS A 189 2.81 10.44 -1.08
CA HIS A 189 3.29 10.50 -2.47
C HIS A 189 3.50 9.11 -3.08
N LEU A 190 3.96 8.12 -2.28
CA LEU A 190 4.10 6.73 -2.72
C LEU A 190 2.75 6.12 -3.07
N HIS A 191 1.74 6.39 -2.26
CA HIS A 191 0.40 5.89 -2.48
C HIS A 191 -0.52 6.83 -3.30
N ILE A 192 0.10 7.78 -4.00
CA ILE A 192 -0.46 8.49 -5.16
C ILE A 192 0.18 7.97 -6.46
N ILE A 193 1.51 7.80 -6.52
CA ILE A 193 2.17 7.30 -7.75
C ILE A 193 1.73 5.86 -8.09
N GLU A 194 1.56 5.01 -7.09
CA GLU A 194 1.11 3.62 -7.26
C GLU A 194 -0.29 3.54 -7.91
N PRO A 195 -1.37 4.15 -7.35
CA PRO A 195 -2.68 4.15 -7.98
C PRO A 195 -2.71 4.86 -9.34
N TYR A 196 -1.94 5.93 -9.52
CA TYR A 196 -1.84 6.60 -10.81
C TYR A 196 -1.19 5.71 -11.87
N THR A 197 -0.19 4.92 -11.48
CA THR A 197 0.42 3.92 -12.36
C THR A 197 -0.61 2.86 -12.80
N ASN A 198 -1.45 2.38 -11.87
CA ASN A 198 -2.48 1.41 -12.22
C ASN A 198 -3.62 2.03 -13.04
N LEU A 199 -4.01 3.28 -12.74
CA LEU A 199 -4.97 4.01 -13.55
C LEU A 199 -4.46 4.24 -14.98
N TYR A 200 -3.15 4.53 -15.14
CA TYR A 200 -2.53 4.71 -16.46
C TYR A 200 -2.60 3.44 -17.31
N ARG A 201 -2.58 2.24 -16.70
CA ARG A 201 -2.75 0.96 -17.42
C ARG A 201 -4.11 0.82 -18.09
N VAL A 202 -5.16 1.44 -17.52
CA VAL A 202 -6.55 1.28 -17.99
C VAL A 202 -7.10 2.53 -18.67
N ALA A 203 -6.52 3.68 -18.39
CA ALA A 203 -6.92 4.97 -18.97
C ALA A 203 -5.70 5.87 -19.24
N PRO A 204 -4.79 5.46 -20.15
CA PRO A 204 -3.60 6.27 -20.44
C PRO A 204 -4.00 7.61 -21.06
N SER A 205 -3.44 8.70 -20.52
CA SER A 205 -3.56 10.05 -21.07
C SER A 205 -2.24 10.81 -20.98
N PRO A 206 -2.01 11.84 -21.81
CA PRO A 206 -0.83 12.68 -21.72
C PRO A 206 -0.71 13.37 -20.36
N GLU A 207 -1.82 13.83 -19.78
CA GLU A 207 -1.87 14.52 -18.50
C GLU A 207 -1.47 13.58 -17.36
N LEU A 208 -2.00 12.37 -17.32
CA LEU A 208 -1.65 11.37 -16.32
C LEU A 208 -0.18 10.91 -16.47
N LYS A 209 0.33 10.78 -17.72
CA LYS A 209 1.75 10.55 -17.97
C LYS A 209 2.61 11.66 -17.36
N GLU A 210 2.26 12.92 -17.61
CA GLU A 210 2.97 14.08 -17.06
C GLU A 210 2.98 14.05 -15.52
N ARG A 211 1.83 13.72 -14.90
CA ARG A 211 1.74 13.60 -13.44
C ARG A 211 2.61 12.48 -12.87
N LEU A 212 2.66 11.32 -13.52
CA LEU A 212 3.54 10.23 -13.12
C LEU A 212 5.02 10.60 -13.24
N VAL A 213 5.44 11.24 -14.33
CA VAL A 213 6.81 11.74 -14.48
C VAL A 213 7.14 12.77 -13.41
N ASN A 214 6.21 13.70 -13.14
CA ASN A 214 6.38 14.69 -12.07
C ASN A 214 6.51 14.05 -10.68
N LEU A 215 5.72 13.02 -10.38
CA LEU A 215 5.86 12.26 -9.12
C LEU A 215 7.23 11.60 -9.00
N LEU A 216 7.76 11.01 -10.08
CA LEU A 216 9.14 10.48 -10.10
C LEU A 216 10.16 11.60 -9.80
N HIS A 217 9.97 12.82 -10.32
CA HIS A 217 10.81 13.97 -9.96
C HIS A 217 10.68 14.37 -8.49
N ILE A 218 9.46 14.34 -7.93
CA ILE A 218 9.28 14.60 -6.50
C ILE A 218 10.07 13.59 -5.66
N PHE A 219 10.03 12.30 -6.01
CA PHE A 219 10.82 11.29 -5.32
C PHE A 219 12.32 11.56 -5.42
N THR A 220 12.85 11.82 -6.60
CA THR A 220 14.29 11.98 -6.79
C THR A 220 14.85 13.33 -6.32
N ASP A 221 14.04 14.40 -6.34
CA ASP A 221 14.52 15.75 -6.09
C ASP A 221 14.14 16.29 -4.69
N ARG A 222 13.10 15.69 -4.05
CA ARG A 222 12.56 16.17 -2.77
C ARG A 222 12.61 15.13 -1.65
N LEU A 223 12.24 13.88 -1.96
CA LEU A 223 12.10 12.83 -0.96
C LEU A 223 13.38 12.03 -0.76
N LEU A 224 14.19 11.85 -1.81
CA LEU A 224 15.44 11.10 -1.75
C LEU A 224 16.53 11.90 -1.03
N ASN A 225 17.02 11.36 0.07
CA ASN A 225 18.23 11.85 0.71
C ASN A 225 19.46 11.37 -0.10
N LYS A 226 20.07 12.29 -0.85
CA LYS A 226 21.19 11.98 -1.77
C LYS A 226 22.48 11.56 -1.06
N GLN A 227 22.59 11.72 0.26
CA GLN A 227 23.77 11.30 1.03
C GLN A 227 23.65 9.87 1.51
N THR A 228 22.43 9.45 1.89
CA THR A 228 22.15 8.14 2.49
C THR A 228 21.45 7.19 1.54
N ASN A 229 20.79 7.70 0.49
CA ASN A 229 19.87 7.02 -0.42
C ASN A 229 18.60 6.48 0.25
N HIS A 230 18.31 6.82 1.51
CA HIS A 230 17.01 6.61 2.13
C HIS A 230 16.03 7.70 1.70
N LEU A 231 14.73 7.44 1.88
CA LEU A 231 13.70 8.45 1.68
C LEU A 231 13.41 9.18 2.99
N ASP A 232 13.45 10.52 2.97
CA ASP A 232 12.98 11.35 4.08
C ASP A 232 11.44 11.34 4.10
N LEU A 233 10.83 11.27 5.29
CA LEU A 233 9.41 10.89 5.40
C LEU A 233 8.43 12.05 5.56
N PHE A 234 8.79 13.11 6.31
CA PHE A 234 7.86 14.17 6.73
C PHE A 234 8.39 15.55 6.38
N PHE A 235 7.56 16.37 5.78
CA PHE A 235 7.93 17.72 5.31
C PHE A 235 6.83 18.75 5.62
N ASN A 236 7.24 20.02 5.66
CA ASN A 236 6.33 21.15 5.60
C ASN A 236 6.03 21.54 4.14
N ASP A 237 5.28 22.64 3.95
CA ASP A 237 4.89 23.15 2.62
C ASP A 237 6.08 23.51 1.72
N GLU A 238 7.20 23.95 2.29
CA GLU A 238 8.43 24.31 1.59
C GLU A 238 9.42 23.15 1.43
N TRP A 239 8.99 21.90 1.65
CA TRP A 239 9.84 20.72 1.60
C TRP A 239 11.00 20.69 2.60
N GLN A 240 10.84 21.37 3.75
CA GLN A 240 11.80 21.25 4.84
C GLN A 240 11.48 20.00 5.66
N GLY A 241 12.46 19.12 5.81
CA GLY A 241 12.32 17.88 6.58
C GLY A 241 12.05 18.14 8.06
N ARG A 242 11.20 17.30 8.68
CA ARG A 242 10.77 17.46 10.07
C ARG A 242 11.29 16.38 11.01
N ARG A 243 11.68 15.22 10.51
CA ARG A 243 12.06 14.08 11.34
C ARG A 243 13.03 13.14 10.62
N ASN A 244 14.05 12.70 11.34
CA ASN A 244 15.11 11.85 10.80
C ASN A 244 14.82 10.36 11.08
N ILE A 245 13.84 9.80 10.37
CA ILE A 245 13.49 8.36 10.44
C ILE A 245 13.88 7.71 9.12
N GLN A 246 14.55 6.57 9.19
CA GLN A 246 14.77 5.65 8.07
C GLN A 246 13.77 4.50 8.22
N SER A 247 12.87 4.34 7.26
CA SER A 247 11.89 3.26 7.21
C SER A 247 12.29 2.28 6.12
N PHE A 248 12.91 1.18 6.51
CA PHE A 248 13.47 0.20 5.57
C PHE A 248 12.40 -0.43 4.70
N GLY A 249 11.19 -0.66 5.27
CA GLY A 249 10.05 -1.15 4.53
C GLY A 249 9.59 -0.20 3.43
N HIS A 250 9.52 1.10 3.71
CA HIS A 250 9.13 2.08 2.70
C HIS A 250 10.20 2.30 1.64
N ASP A 251 11.48 2.23 2.01
CA ASP A 251 12.58 2.33 1.04
C ASP A 251 12.51 1.19 0.03
N ILE A 252 12.42 -0.07 0.51
CA ILE A 252 12.34 -1.22 -0.41
C ILE A 252 11.04 -1.20 -1.21
N GLU A 253 9.89 -0.79 -0.64
CA GLU A 253 8.63 -0.63 -1.35
C GLU A 253 8.74 0.41 -2.45
N ALA A 254 9.23 1.60 -2.14
CA ALA A 254 9.43 2.65 -3.13
C ALA A 254 10.39 2.22 -4.24
N SER A 255 11.44 1.47 -3.93
CA SER A 255 12.40 1.02 -4.94
C SER A 255 11.72 0.26 -6.08
N TRP A 256 10.83 -0.68 -5.81
CA TRP A 256 10.17 -1.43 -6.85
C TRP A 256 8.94 -0.73 -7.43
N LEU A 257 8.19 0.08 -6.65
CA LEU A 257 7.04 0.84 -7.17
C LEU A 257 7.46 1.94 -8.15
N LEU A 258 8.55 2.67 -7.87
CA LEU A 258 9.08 3.66 -8.80
C LEU A 258 9.59 2.99 -10.09
N HIS A 259 10.23 1.82 -9.97
CA HIS A 259 10.64 1.03 -11.14
C HIS A 259 9.44 0.56 -11.95
N GLU A 260 8.40 0.05 -11.30
CA GLU A 260 7.16 -0.36 -11.97
C GLU A 260 6.49 0.80 -12.71
N THR A 261 6.46 1.99 -12.11
CA THR A 261 5.98 3.20 -12.78
C THR A 261 6.75 3.47 -14.07
N ALA A 262 8.08 3.43 -14.01
CA ALA A 262 8.93 3.66 -15.17
C ALA A 262 8.71 2.59 -16.28
N LEU A 263 8.55 1.32 -15.89
CA LEU A 263 8.21 0.23 -16.81
C LEU A 263 6.86 0.43 -17.48
N VAL A 264 5.85 0.86 -16.73
CA VAL A 264 4.49 1.11 -17.25
C VAL A 264 4.43 2.30 -18.18
N LEU A 265 5.20 3.34 -17.90
CA LEU A 265 5.34 4.50 -18.79
C LEU A 265 5.99 4.13 -20.13
N ALA A 266 6.77 3.03 -20.17
CA ALA A 266 7.48 2.52 -21.33
C ALA A 266 8.33 3.61 -22.05
N ASP A 267 8.91 4.52 -21.28
CA ASP A 267 9.74 5.63 -21.74
C ASP A 267 11.20 5.34 -21.40
N LYS A 268 12.04 5.24 -22.43
CA LYS A 268 13.44 4.84 -22.25
C LYS A 268 14.23 5.82 -21.41
N ASP A 269 14.00 7.12 -21.59
CA ASP A 269 14.73 8.15 -20.86
C ASP A 269 14.35 8.12 -19.36
N VAL A 270 13.08 7.85 -19.07
CA VAL A 270 12.58 7.66 -17.69
C VAL A 270 13.20 6.41 -17.05
N LEU A 271 13.30 5.30 -17.77
CA LEU A 271 13.94 4.07 -17.25
C LEU A 271 15.43 4.31 -16.98
N GLU A 272 16.18 4.87 -17.93
CA GLU A 272 17.60 5.16 -17.76
C GLU A 272 17.89 6.09 -16.58
N TRP A 273 16.96 7.00 -16.27
CA TRP A 273 17.04 7.89 -15.12
C TRP A 273 16.70 7.20 -13.79
N ILE A 274 15.63 6.41 -13.75
CA ILE A 274 15.07 5.85 -12.50
C ILE A 274 15.81 4.60 -12.03
N GLU A 275 16.30 3.74 -12.92
CA GLU A 275 16.98 2.49 -12.53
C GLU A 275 18.16 2.65 -11.57
N PRO A 276 19.08 3.64 -11.73
CA PRO A 276 20.13 3.86 -10.74
C PRO A 276 19.58 4.26 -9.37
N VAL A 277 18.52 5.06 -9.33
CA VAL A 277 17.86 5.49 -8.08
C VAL A 277 17.25 4.28 -7.36
N VAL A 278 16.48 3.48 -8.08
CA VAL A 278 15.87 2.24 -7.56
C VAL A 278 16.90 1.33 -6.90
N LYS A 279 18.02 1.09 -7.58
CA LYS A 279 19.12 0.24 -7.06
C LYS A 279 19.74 0.83 -5.79
N ASN A 280 19.95 2.12 -5.73
CA ASN A 280 20.57 2.78 -4.59
C ASN A 280 19.62 2.78 -3.36
N VAL A 281 18.32 3.06 -3.56
CA VAL A 281 17.31 3.01 -2.49
C VAL A 281 17.17 1.59 -1.94
N ALA A 282 17.15 0.58 -2.82
CA ALA A 282 17.10 -0.82 -2.38
C ALA A 282 18.33 -1.22 -1.56
N VAL A 283 19.54 -0.78 -1.95
CA VAL A 283 20.77 -1.02 -1.18
C VAL A 283 20.73 -0.30 0.18
N ALA A 284 20.15 0.89 0.25
CA ALA A 284 19.96 1.58 1.53
C ALA A 284 18.96 0.82 2.43
N ALA A 285 17.87 0.29 1.87
CA ALA A 285 16.91 -0.54 2.60
C ALA A 285 17.57 -1.81 3.21
N ASP A 286 18.59 -2.37 2.54
CA ASP A 286 19.32 -3.55 3.02
C ASP A 286 20.05 -3.33 4.35
N GLU A 287 20.22 -2.09 4.83
CA GLU A 287 20.70 -1.80 6.19
C GLU A 287 19.74 -2.35 7.27
N GLY A 288 18.48 -2.59 6.92
CA GLY A 288 17.49 -3.22 7.80
C GLY A 288 17.44 -4.74 7.71
N LEU A 289 18.21 -5.40 6.83
CA LEU A 289 18.19 -6.86 6.67
C LEU A 289 18.84 -7.59 7.85
N LEU A 290 18.26 -8.74 8.19
CA LEU A 290 18.81 -9.71 9.11
C LEU A 290 19.34 -10.95 8.37
N ASP A 291 20.15 -11.79 9.03
CA ASP A 291 20.78 -12.97 8.44
C ASP A 291 19.77 -13.99 7.88
N ASP A 292 18.58 -14.07 8.48
CA ASP A 292 17.49 -14.93 8.03
C ASP A 292 16.69 -14.35 6.84
N GLY A 293 17.09 -13.17 6.37
CA GLY A 293 16.46 -12.45 5.26
C GLY A 293 15.28 -11.58 5.66
N SER A 294 14.83 -11.61 6.91
CA SER A 294 13.80 -10.67 7.39
C SER A 294 14.35 -9.25 7.48
N MET A 295 13.45 -8.26 7.52
CA MET A 295 13.80 -6.85 7.56
C MET A 295 13.14 -6.18 8.77
N ILE A 296 13.94 -5.44 9.57
CA ILE A 296 13.47 -4.66 10.71
C ILE A 296 12.69 -3.43 10.24
N TYR A 297 11.94 -2.82 11.17
CA TYR A 297 10.98 -1.79 10.84
C TYR A 297 11.63 -0.43 10.55
N GLU A 298 12.19 0.26 11.57
CA GLU A 298 12.61 1.65 11.46
C GLU A 298 13.84 1.98 12.32
N ARG A 299 14.57 3.02 11.93
CA ARG A 299 15.68 3.60 12.70
C ARG A 299 15.56 5.13 12.79
N TRP A 300 15.65 5.69 14.00
CA TRP A 300 15.73 7.13 14.27
C TRP A 300 17.20 7.54 14.28
N THR A 301 17.63 8.31 13.28
CA THR A 301 19.06 8.63 13.12
C THR A 301 19.57 9.69 14.08
N ASP A 302 18.68 10.53 14.64
CA ASP A 302 18.99 11.55 15.64
C ASP A 302 19.24 10.97 17.04
N THR A 303 18.51 9.90 17.40
CA THR A 303 18.62 9.25 18.72
C THR A 303 19.38 7.93 18.70
N GLY A 304 19.58 7.35 17.51
CA GLY A 304 20.10 6.00 17.34
C GLY A 304 19.15 4.88 17.75
N LYS A 305 17.90 5.22 18.12
CA LYS A 305 16.88 4.22 18.46
C LYS A 305 16.52 3.43 17.19
N THR A 306 16.34 2.12 17.35
CA THR A 306 15.89 1.23 16.27
C THR A 306 14.68 0.43 16.76
N ASP A 307 13.62 0.39 15.97
CA ASP A 307 12.52 -0.55 16.15
C ASP A 307 12.84 -1.80 15.33
N ARG A 308 13.12 -2.88 16.05
CA ARG A 308 13.52 -4.17 15.45
C ARG A 308 12.34 -5.13 15.28
N SER A 309 11.11 -4.67 15.52
CA SER A 309 9.92 -5.48 15.26
C SER A 309 9.85 -5.84 13.76
N LEU A 310 9.35 -7.04 13.47
CA LEU A 310 9.23 -7.55 12.10
C LEU A 310 7.78 -7.44 11.67
N GLN A 311 7.45 -6.31 11.07
CA GLN A 311 6.11 -5.98 10.58
C GLN A 311 5.76 -6.83 9.36
N TRP A 312 4.49 -7.28 9.24
CA TRP A 312 4.01 -8.14 8.13
C TRP A 312 4.24 -7.50 6.75
N TRP A 313 3.90 -6.22 6.62
CA TRP A 313 3.97 -5.50 5.36
C TRP A 313 5.43 -5.27 4.91
N VAL A 314 6.33 -5.00 5.85
CA VAL A 314 7.76 -4.85 5.56
C VAL A 314 8.33 -6.12 4.94
N GLN A 315 7.93 -7.30 5.46
CA GLN A 315 8.39 -8.57 4.87
C GLN A 315 7.83 -8.79 3.47
N CYS A 316 6.57 -8.39 3.22
CA CYS A 316 5.99 -8.46 1.88
C CYS A 316 6.78 -7.61 0.88
N GLU A 317 7.02 -6.36 1.23
CA GLU A 317 7.73 -5.42 0.36
C GLU A 317 9.20 -5.81 0.15
N ASN A 318 9.84 -6.32 1.18
CA ASN A 318 11.19 -6.86 1.13
C ASN A 318 11.29 -8.02 0.11
N ILE A 319 10.34 -8.94 0.13
CA ILE A 319 10.29 -10.06 -0.83
C ILE A 319 10.11 -9.55 -2.27
N ILE A 320 9.15 -8.65 -2.52
CA ILE A 320 8.87 -8.11 -3.85
C ILE A 320 10.08 -7.32 -4.36
N GLY A 321 10.65 -6.43 -3.54
CA GLY A 321 11.77 -5.59 -3.93
C GLY A 321 13.00 -6.41 -4.33
N HIS A 322 13.32 -7.46 -3.56
CA HIS A 322 14.44 -8.36 -3.91
C HIS A 322 14.16 -9.20 -5.16
N VAL A 323 12.93 -9.65 -5.37
CA VAL A 323 12.55 -10.31 -6.63
C VAL A 323 12.64 -9.33 -7.81
N ASN A 324 12.27 -8.07 -7.63
CA ASN A 324 12.44 -7.04 -8.65
C ASN A 324 13.92 -6.83 -9.02
N LEU A 325 14.82 -6.79 -8.03
CA LEU A 325 16.26 -6.67 -8.26
C LEU A 325 16.85 -7.89 -8.98
N TRP A 326 16.40 -9.09 -8.63
CA TRP A 326 16.80 -10.31 -9.31
C TRP A 326 16.33 -10.32 -10.77
N GLN A 327 15.05 -10.05 -11.00
CA GLN A 327 14.41 -10.15 -12.31
C GLN A 327 14.96 -9.14 -13.32
N HIS A 328 15.08 -7.88 -12.90
CA HIS A 328 15.39 -6.77 -13.83
C HIS A 328 16.87 -6.38 -13.84
N PHE A 329 17.63 -6.69 -12.79
CA PHE A 329 19.03 -6.26 -12.67
C PHE A 329 20.02 -7.43 -12.52
N GLY A 330 19.55 -8.68 -12.65
CA GLY A 330 20.41 -9.87 -12.60
C GLY A 330 21.11 -10.07 -11.25
N LYS A 331 20.53 -9.60 -10.14
CA LYS A 331 21.10 -9.73 -8.80
C LYS A 331 20.74 -11.09 -8.20
N GLU A 332 21.45 -12.16 -8.57
CA GLU A 332 21.15 -13.54 -8.14
C GLU A 332 21.05 -13.72 -6.62
N ALA A 333 21.86 -13.01 -5.84
CA ALA A 333 21.78 -13.06 -4.37
C ALA A 333 20.42 -12.60 -3.82
N CYS A 334 19.72 -11.68 -4.51
CA CYS A 334 18.44 -11.13 -4.08
C CYS A 334 17.34 -12.20 -4.07
N LEU A 335 17.34 -13.14 -5.02
CA LEU A 335 16.39 -14.26 -4.99
C LEU A 335 16.57 -15.12 -3.72
N SER A 336 17.82 -15.31 -3.29
CA SER A 336 18.10 -16.02 -2.04
C SER A 336 17.63 -15.27 -0.80
N ILE A 337 17.73 -13.93 -0.79
CA ILE A 337 17.20 -13.08 0.30
C ILE A 337 15.67 -13.21 0.34
N ALA A 338 14.99 -13.04 -0.79
CA ALA A 338 13.54 -13.19 -0.88
C ALA A 338 13.06 -14.56 -0.38
N ALA A 339 13.76 -15.65 -0.78
CA ALA A 339 13.43 -17.01 -0.35
C ALA A 339 13.63 -17.24 1.17
N ARG A 340 14.67 -16.64 1.78
CA ARG A 340 14.88 -16.71 3.24
C ARG A 340 13.83 -15.88 3.98
N CYS A 341 13.54 -14.67 3.52
CA CYS A 341 12.48 -13.83 4.08
C CYS A 341 11.12 -14.53 4.04
N TRP A 342 10.78 -15.16 2.92
CA TRP A 342 9.56 -15.95 2.82
C TRP A 342 9.54 -17.13 3.80
N ASN A 343 10.65 -17.85 3.92
CA ASN A 343 10.72 -18.95 4.89
C ASN A 343 10.53 -18.48 6.34
N TYR A 344 11.09 -17.30 6.71
CA TYR A 344 10.83 -16.66 7.98
C TYR A 344 9.34 -16.30 8.11
N THR A 345 8.79 -15.60 7.13
CA THR A 345 7.41 -15.11 7.11
C THR A 345 6.39 -16.23 7.29
N LYS A 346 6.50 -17.31 6.49
CA LYS A 346 5.54 -18.44 6.56
C LYS A 346 5.59 -19.20 7.88
N THR A 347 6.74 -19.18 8.59
CA THR A 347 6.91 -19.90 9.84
C THR A 347 6.60 -19.07 11.07
N ARG A 348 6.63 -17.72 10.97
CA ARG A 348 6.53 -16.83 12.13
C ARG A 348 5.35 -15.87 12.06
N LEU A 349 5.07 -15.30 10.89
CA LEU A 349 4.04 -14.26 10.70
C LEU A 349 2.70 -14.83 10.21
N VAL A 350 2.72 -15.89 9.40
CA VAL A 350 1.47 -16.52 8.92
C VAL A 350 0.80 -17.27 10.06
N ASP A 351 -0.45 -16.91 10.40
CA ASP A 351 -1.24 -17.66 11.37
C ASP A 351 -1.83 -18.89 10.69
N GLN A 352 -1.15 -20.02 10.90
CA GLN A 352 -1.54 -21.32 10.31
C GLN A 352 -2.85 -21.89 10.92
N LYS A 353 -3.27 -21.37 12.08
CA LYS A 353 -4.42 -21.89 12.81
C LYS A 353 -5.72 -21.16 12.45
N ASN A 354 -5.67 -19.82 12.49
CA ASN A 354 -6.86 -18.99 12.37
C ASN A 354 -6.95 -18.24 11.03
N GLY A 355 -5.93 -18.38 10.16
CA GLY A 355 -5.82 -17.66 8.91
C GLY A 355 -5.33 -16.23 9.08
N GLU A 356 -5.02 -15.56 7.95
CA GLU A 356 -4.36 -14.26 7.89
C GLU A 356 -2.97 -14.30 8.56
N TRP A 357 -2.31 -13.17 8.68
CA TRP A 357 -1.01 -13.03 9.30
C TRP A 357 -1.11 -12.21 10.58
N PHE A 358 -0.18 -12.42 11.51
CA PHE A 358 -0.02 -11.52 12.65
C PHE A 358 0.47 -10.15 12.19
N TRP A 359 0.22 -9.12 12.98
CA TRP A 359 0.69 -7.76 12.69
C TRP A 359 2.21 -7.68 12.64
N SER A 360 2.88 -8.24 13.64
CA SER A 360 4.33 -8.27 13.72
C SER A 360 4.83 -9.36 14.66
N ILE A 361 6.13 -9.63 14.57
CA ILE A 361 6.89 -10.33 15.59
C ILE A 361 7.67 -9.26 16.39
N ASN A 362 7.53 -9.28 17.71
CA ASN A 362 8.24 -8.39 18.62
C ASN A 362 9.75 -8.70 18.64
N GLU A 363 10.56 -7.77 19.17
CA GLU A 363 12.02 -7.93 19.24
C GLU A 363 12.44 -9.17 20.05
N ASP A 364 11.66 -9.57 21.05
CA ASP A 364 11.89 -10.80 21.84
C ASP A 364 11.47 -12.10 21.13
N GLY A 365 10.98 -11.99 19.91
CA GLY A 365 10.51 -13.11 19.09
C GLY A 365 9.08 -13.56 19.39
N SER A 366 8.35 -12.91 20.28
CA SER A 366 6.93 -13.20 20.54
C SER A 366 6.04 -12.61 19.43
N VAL A 367 4.87 -13.24 19.24
CA VAL A 367 3.82 -12.71 18.34
C VAL A 367 3.17 -11.48 18.99
N ASN A 368 2.97 -10.43 18.21
CA ASN A 368 2.23 -9.27 18.64
C ASN A 368 0.72 -9.52 18.58
N HIS A 369 0.08 -9.64 19.74
CA HIS A 369 -1.37 -9.76 19.89
C HIS A 369 -2.05 -8.46 20.36
N SER A 370 -1.30 -7.38 20.55
CA SER A 370 -1.84 -6.07 20.95
C SER A 370 -2.42 -5.31 19.76
N ASP A 371 -1.88 -5.52 18.57
CA ASP A 371 -2.37 -4.92 17.35
C ASP A 371 -3.38 -5.84 16.63
N ASP A 372 -4.15 -5.26 15.73
CA ASP A 372 -5.27 -5.94 15.08
C ASP A 372 -4.83 -7.06 14.13
N LYS A 373 -5.63 -8.11 14.10
CA LYS A 373 -5.54 -9.17 13.08
C LYS A 373 -5.99 -8.68 11.71
N ALA A 374 -7.07 -7.92 11.69
CA ALA A 374 -7.59 -7.21 10.52
C ALA A 374 -8.24 -5.91 10.98
N GLY A 375 -8.05 -4.81 10.25
CA GLY A 375 -8.55 -3.51 10.68
C GLY A 375 -8.18 -2.40 9.74
N PHE A 376 -8.30 -1.18 10.24
CA PHE A 376 -8.12 0.05 9.46
C PHE A 376 -6.85 0.04 8.60
N TRP A 377 -5.71 -0.39 9.19
CA TRP A 377 -4.40 -0.47 8.55
C TRP A 377 -4.02 -1.88 8.11
N LYS A 378 -4.39 -2.89 8.90
CA LYS A 378 -4.10 -4.30 8.62
C LYS A 378 -5.18 -4.89 7.73
N CYS A 379 -4.93 -4.93 6.44
CA CYS A 379 -5.85 -5.34 5.38
C CYS A 379 -5.15 -6.30 4.40
N PRO A 380 -5.88 -6.97 3.49
CA PRO A 380 -5.33 -8.03 2.65
C PRO A 380 -4.50 -7.48 1.47
N TYR A 381 -3.88 -6.34 1.62
CA TYR A 381 -3.23 -5.64 0.50
C TYR A 381 -1.79 -6.11 0.28
N HIS A 382 -0.87 -5.86 1.23
CA HIS A 382 0.54 -6.17 1.05
C HIS A 382 0.81 -7.66 0.84
N ASN A 383 0.18 -8.51 1.64
CA ASN A 383 0.37 -9.96 1.54
C ASN A 383 -0.28 -10.56 0.28
N THR A 384 -1.47 -10.11 -0.13
CA THR A 384 -2.07 -10.48 -1.42
C THR A 384 -1.22 -10.00 -2.57
N ARG A 385 -0.78 -8.72 -2.55
CA ARG A 385 0.07 -8.15 -3.59
C ARG A 385 1.37 -8.94 -3.74
N MET A 386 2.04 -9.21 -2.63
CA MET A 386 3.26 -10.03 -2.64
C MET A 386 3.01 -11.40 -3.30
N CYS A 387 1.97 -12.11 -2.89
CA CYS A 387 1.68 -13.42 -3.48
C CYS A 387 1.43 -13.31 -5.00
N LEU A 388 0.60 -12.35 -5.43
CA LEU A 388 0.26 -12.17 -6.83
C LEU A 388 1.48 -11.73 -7.66
N GLU A 389 2.27 -10.76 -7.17
CA GLU A 389 3.49 -10.31 -7.84
C GLU A 389 4.49 -11.46 -8.05
N ILE A 390 4.71 -12.27 -7.03
CA ILE A 390 5.61 -13.44 -7.14
C ILE A 390 5.06 -14.46 -8.15
N MET A 391 3.76 -14.71 -8.14
CA MET A 391 3.12 -15.64 -9.09
C MET A 391 3.19 -15.14 -10.54
N GLU A 392 3.07 -13.84 -10.77
CA GLU A 392 3.13 -13.25 -12.13
C GLU A 392 4.58 -13.06 -12.62
N ARG A 393 5.56 -12.84 -11.72
CA ARG A 393 6.97 -12.61 -12.07
C ARG A 393 7.81 -13.87 -12.22
N MET A 394 7.40 -14.99 -11.64
CA MET A 394 8.07 -16.30 -11.68
C MET A 394 7.25 -17.32 -12.48
#